data_3a5e08ebd030acba4f7e506e7f6d17e7
#
_entry.id   3a5e08ebd030acba4f7e506e7f6d17e7
#
_cell.length_a   1.000
_cell.length_b   1.000
_cell.length_c   1.000
_cell.angle_alpha   90.00
_cell.angle_beta   90.00
_cell.angle_gamma   90.00
#
_symmetry.space_group_name_H-M   'P 1'
#
loop_
_entity.id
_entity.type
_entity.pdbx_description
1 polymer ?
#
loop_
_entity_poly.entity_id
_entity_poly.type
_entity_poly.pdbx_seq_one_letter_code
_entity_poly.pdbx_strand_id
1 'polypeptide(L)'
;MIISCVKWGDKFSHEHVNRLYTMVSKNIDIPFTFVCYTENSDSIHKDIQIKLLDVSLGLEKWWWKLCMFAEPSNDINLFFDLDVVIKKDITFLCQHAVQNQVKMIEAHWKTYKLQEGDMNYNSSMLVWTGDLTHIWNKFIDDPEYWMMKYKGIDSYLYFHHSPLVFPKGIVYSRLFGIDETNCWSYDQPCRPYFDADLPVCIFNGWRRDTLNNKYLLDNNGYQDYEIYWSK
;
A
#
# COMPACT_ATOMS: atom_id res chain seq x y z
N MET A 1 1.47 12.39 -14.11
CA MET A 1 1.33 11.74 -12.78
C MET A 1 1.69 10.27 -12.90
N ILE A 2 2.31 9.70 -11.88
CA ILE A 2 2.69 8.29 -11.80
C ILE A 2 1.86 7.63 -10.72
N ILE A 3 1.24 6.48 -11.03
CA ILE A 3 0.57 5.62 -10.05
C ILE A 3 1.29 4.29 -10.05
N SER A 4 1.63 3.77 -8.89
CA SER A 4 2.49 2.59 -8.80
C SER A 4 1.98 1.55 -7.80
N CYS A 5 2.39 0.31 -8.02
CA CYS A 5 2.27 -0.79 -7.08
C CYS A 5 3.53 -1.66 -7.11
N VAL A 6 3.67 -2.51 -6.11
CA VAL A 6 4.73 -3.52 -6.04
C VAL A 6 4.10 -4.91 -5.98
N LYS A 7 4.48 -5.78 -6.90
CA LYS A 7 4.15 -7.21 -6.87
C LYS A 7 5.45 -8.00 -6.69
N TRP A 8 5.59 -8.69 -5.57
CA TRP A 8 6.73 -9.55 -5.26
C TRP A 8 6.27 -10.84 -4.58
N GLY A 9 6.87 -11.94 -5.00
CA GLY A 9 6.56 -13.27 -4.47
C GLY A 9 5.17 -13.77 -4.88
N ASP A 10 4.66 -14.72 -4.11
CA ASP A 10 3.48 -15.52 -4.42
C ASP A 10 2.18 -15.06 -3.73
N LYS A 11 2.26 -14.03 -2.86
CA LYS A 11 1.08 -13.54 -2.12
C LYS A 11 0.02 -12.98 -3.07
N PHE A 12 0.44 -12.23 -4.08
CA PHE A 12 -0.43 -11.61 -5.06
C PHE A 12 -0.04 -12.05 -6.48
N SER A 13 -1.03 -12.36 -7.31
CA SER A 13 -0.83 -12.70 -8.72
C SER A 13 -0.84 -11.45 -9.61
N HIS A 14 -0.54 -11.63 -10.90
CA HIS A 14 -0.71 -10.59 -11.92
C HIS A 14 -2.15 -10.06 -12.00
N GLU A 15 -3.15 -10.89 -11.67
CA GLU A 15 -4.54 -10.45 -11.66
C GLU A 15 -4.80 -9.32 -10.66
N HIS A 16 -4.12 -9.33 -9.49
CA HIS A 16 -4.23 -8.26 -8.51
C HIS A 16 -3.71 -6.94 -9.08
N VAL A 17 -2.61 -6.98 -9.82
CA VAL A 17 -2.05 -5.80 -10.52
C VAL A 17 -3.03 -5.28 -11.56
N ASN A 18 -3.53 -6.16 -12.43
CA ASN A 18 -4.44 -5.80 -13.52
C ASN A 18 -5.76 -5.21 -12.98
N ARG A 19 -6.26 -5.74 -11.88
CA ARG A 19 -7.49 -5.24 -11.24
C ARG A 19 -7.26 -3.90 -10.55
N LEU A 20 -6.14 -3.71 -9.85
CA LEU A 20 -5.79 -2.40 -9.29
C LEU A 20 -5.70 -1.35 -10.42
N TYR A 21 -5.02 -1.66 -11.53
CA TYR A 21 -4.98 -0.81 -12.71
C TYR A 21 -6.38 -0.46 -13.22
N THR A 22 -7.27 -1.45 -13.31
CA THR A 22 -8.66 -1.24 -13.76
C THR A 22 -9.44 -0.33 -12.80
N MET A 23 -9.29 -0.52 -11.48
CA MET A 23 -9.94 0.33 -10.49
C MET A 23 -9.42 1.77 -10.55
N VAL A 24 -8.11 1.95 -10.68
CA VAL A 24 -7.50 3.27 -10.87
C VAL A 24 -8.05 3.92 -12.14
N SER A 25 -8.02 3.23 -13.27
CA SER A 25 -8.47 3.77 -14.57
C SER A 25 -9.94 4.20 -14.60
N LYS A 26 -10.78 3.54 -13.78
CA LYS A 26 -12.20 3.90 -13.65
C LYS A 26 -12.46 5.09 -12.71
N ASN A 27 -11.52 5.39 -11.83
CA ASN A 27 -11.73 6.32 -10.71
C ASN A 27 -10.73 7.48 -10.70
N ILE A 28 -10.16 7.83 -11.86
CA ILE A 28 -9.28 8.98 -12.01
C ILE A 28 -9.53 9.67 -13.35
N ASP A 29 -9.71 11.00 -13.33
CA ASP A 29 -10.09 11.79 -14.49
C ASP A 29 -8.91 12.56 -15.13
N ILE A 30 -7.68 12.29 -14.71
CA ILE A 30 -6.49 12.94 -15.26
C ILE A 30 -5.52 11.94 -15.85
N PRO A 31 -4.72 12.32 -16.86
CA PRO A 31 -3.73 11.41 -17.46
C PRO A 31 -2.70 10.91 -16.44
N PHE A 32 -2.44 9.61 -16.48
CA PHE A 32 -1.47 8.98 -15.60
C PHE A 32 -0.70 7.86 -16.32
N THR A 33 0.47 7.54 -15.78
CA THR A 33 1.22 6.33 -16.11
C THR A 33 1.09 5.37 -14.94
N PHE A 34 0.67 4.12 -15.20
CA PHE A 34 0.65 3.08 -14.16
C PHE A 34 1.92 2.25 -14.23
N VAL A 35 2.63 2.13 -13.10
CA VAL A 35 3.91 1.43 -12.99
C VAL A 35 3.78 0.26 -12.03
N CYS A 36 4.17 -0.92 -12.47
CA CYS A 36 4.29 -2.10 -11.59
C CYS A 36 5.77 -2.46 -11.41
N TYR A 37 6.23 -2.42 -10.18
CA TYR A 37 7.53 -2.97 -9.79
C TYR A 37 7.36 -4.45 -9.49
N THR A 38 8.05 -5.34 -10.23
CA THR A 38 7.87 -6.78 -10.08
C THR A 38 9.11 -7.56 -10.54
N GLU A 39 9.30 -8.76 -10.02
CA GLU A 39 10.28 -9.72 -10.49
C GLU A 39 9.84 -10.48 -11.76
N ASN A 40 8.52 -10.50 -12.02
CA ASN A 40 7.93 -11.19 -13.16
C ASN A 40 6.77 -10.41 -13.75
N SER A 41 6.84 -10.11 -15.04
CA SER A 41 5.86 -9.34 -15.80
C SER A 41 4.83 -10.19 -16.55
N ASP A 42 4.90 -11.52 -16.47
CA ASP A 42 4.00 -12.41 -17.20
C ASP A 42 2.54 -12.11 -16.88
N SER A 43 1.73 -12.02 -17.92
CA SER A 43 0.28 -11.79 -17.85
C SER A 43 -0.14 -10.45 -17.21
N ILE A 44 0.77 -9.52 -16.98
CA ILE A 44 0.44 -8.14 -16.60
C ILE A 44 -0.09 -7.37 -17.83
N HIS A 45 -1.09 -6.54 -17.63
CA HIS A 45 -1.75 -5.80 -18.69
C HIS A 45 -0.75 -4.91 -19.47
N LYS A 46 -0.83 -4.91 -20.80
CA LYS A 46 0.13 -4.26 -21.71
C LYS A 46 0.29 -2.74 -21.50
N ASP A 47 -0.72 -2.07 -20.98
CA ASP A 47 -0.69 -0.63 -20.73
C ASP A 47 -0.03 -0.28 -19.38
N ILE A 48 0.38 -1.27 -18.60
CA ILE A 48 1.12 -1.11 -17.36
C ILE A 48 2.62 -1.08 -17.68
N GLN A 49 3.29 -0.02 -17.29
CA GLN A 49 4.74 0.07 -17.39
C GLN A 49 5.38 -0.86 -16.34
N ILE A 50 6.29 -1.72 -16.78
CA ILE A 50 7.02 -2.64 -15.90
C ILE A 50 8.37 -2.05 -15.52
N LYS A 51 8.66 -2.08 -14.22
CA LYS A 51 10.01 -1.91 -13.68
C LYS A 51 10.43 -3.20 -12.99
N LEU A 52 11.42 -3.88 -13.57
CA LEU A 52 11.92 -5.14 -13.02
C LEU A 52 12.69 -4.90 -11.72
N LEU A 53 12.37 -5.69 -10.71
CA LEU A 53 13.08 -5.70 -9.44
C LEU A 53 14.44 -6.42 -9.58
N ASP A 54 15.49 -5.80 -9.07
CA ASP A 54 16.79 -6.46 -8.97
C ASP A 54 16.83 -7.39 -7.76
N VAL A 55 16.39 -8.62 -7.94
CA VAL A 55 16.31 -9.63 -6.88
C VAL A 55 17.67 -9.96 -6.23
N SER A 56 18.79 -9.58 -6.87
CA SER A 56 20.13 -9.76 -6.29
C SER A 56 20.36 -8.90 -5.04
N LEU A 57 19.54 -7.86 -4.83
CA LEU A 57 19.57 -7.02 -3.63
C LEU A 57 19.09 -7.76 -2.35
N GLY A 58 18.51 -8.95 -2.47
CA GLY A 58 18.08 -9.76 -1.33
C GLY A 58 16.94 -9.16 -0.51
N LEU A 59 16.22 -8.17 -1.05
CA LEU A 59 15.10 -7.56 -0.34
C LEU A 59 13.90 -8.50 -0.27
N GLU A 60 13.10 -8.37 0.78
CA GLU A 60 11.95 -9.24 1.01
C GLU A 60 10.66 -8.45 1.23
N LYS A 61 9.53 -9.02 0.81
CA LYS A 61 8.17 -8.57 1.14
C LYS A 61 7.96 -7.09 0.83
N TRP A 62 7.46 -6.36 1.82
CA TRP A 62 7.15 -4.92 1.72
C TRP A 62 8.37 -4.00 1.59
N TRP A 63 9.60 -4.48 1.83
CA TRP A 63 10.80 -3.67 1.67
C TRP A 63 11.04 -3.25 0.22
N TRP A 64 10.56 -4.04 -0.73
CA TRP A 64 10.56 -3.69 -2.15
C TRP A 64 9.81 -2.38 -2.47
N LYS A 65 8.88 -1.93 -1.63
CA LYS A 65 8.21 -0.65 -1.84
C LYS A 65 9.17 0.54 -1.85
N LEU A 66 10.32 0.44 -1.19
CA LEU A 66 11.31 1.52 -1.18
C LEU A 66 11.94 1.77 -2.55
N CYS A 67 11.90 0.80 -3.47
CA CYS A 67 12.44 0.98 -4.85
C CYS A 67 11.71 2.09 -5.63
N MET A 68 10.49 2.46 -5.25
CA MET A 68 9.79 3.58 -5.88
C MET A 68 10.46 4.94 -5.64
N PHE A 69 11.32 5.03 -4.64
CA PHE A 69 12.12 6.22 -4.33
C PHE A 69 13.53 6.17 -4.94
N ALA A 70 13.87 5.14 -5.73
CA ALA A 70 15.22 4.98 -6.28
C ALA A 70 15.57 6.01 -7.36
N GLU A 71 14.57 6.60 -7.99
CA GLU A 71 14.75 7.60 -9.05
C GLU A 71 14.06 8.91 -8.66
N PRO A 72 14.67 10.07 -8.99
CA PRO A 72 14.02 11.36 -8.76
C PRO A 72 12.80 11.50 -9.66
N SER A 73 11.74 12.12 -9.16
CA SER A 73 10.54 12.38 -9.92
C SER A 73 9.95 13.73 -9.55
N ASN A 74 9.68 14.58 -10.56
CA ASN A 74 8.95 15.82 -10.38
C ASN A 74 7.43 15.63 -10.57
N ASP A 75 7.00 14.43 -10.95
CA ASP A 75 5.60 14.08 -11.06
C ASP A 75 4.94 13.94 -9.68
N ILE A 76 3.63 14.08 -9.66
CA ILE A 76 2.83 13.58 -8.53
C ILE A 76 2.86 12.06 -8.59
N ASN A 77 3.26 11.43 -7.51
CA ASN A 77 3.34 9.99 -7.36
C ASN A 77 2.29 9.52 -6.36
N LEU A 78 1.50 8.52 -6.75
CA LEU A 78 0.60 7.75 -5.90
C LEU A 78 1.06 6.30 -5.86
N PHE A 79 1.04 5.71 -4.70
CA PHE A 79 1.31 4.28 -4.52
C PHE A 79 0.13 3.61 -3.83
N PHE A 80 -0.23 2.43 -4.30
CA PHE A 80 -1.22 1.56 -3.66
C PHE A 80 -0.70 0.14 -3.49
N ASP A 81 -0.97 -0.47 -2.33
CA ASP A 81 -0.81 -1.91 -2.15
C ASP A 81 -1.83 -2.68 -2.99
N LEU A 82 -1.52 -3.94 -3.28
CA LEU A 82 -2.38 -4.81 -4.08
C LEU A 82 -3.63 -5.31 -3.32
N ASP A 83 -3.73 -5.07 -2.03
CA ASP A 83 -4.91 -5.33 -1.20
C ASP A 83 -5.73 -4.05 -0.89
N VAL A 84 -5.58 -3.04 -1.73
CA VAL A 84 -6.39 -1.81 -1.71
C VAL A 84 -7.52 -1.92 -2.74
N VAL A 85 -8.72 -1.48 -2.34
CA VAL A 85 -9.88 -1.36 -3.23
C VAL A 85 -10.26 0.11 -3.37
N ILE A 86 -10.31 0.59 -4.61
CA ILE A 86 -10.70 1.95 -4.97
C ILE A 86 -12.16 1.93 -5.39
N LYS A 87 -13.01 2.66 -4.68
CA LYS A 87 -14.47 2.62 -4.81
C LYS A 87 -15.07 3.85 -5.51
N LYS A 88 -14.35 4.97 -5.46
CA LYS A 88 -14.81 6.27 -5.97
C LYS A 88 -13.64 7.04 -6.56
N ASP A 89 -13.96 8.20 -7.13
CA ASP A 89 -12.95 9.13 -7.63
C ASP A 89 -11.85 9.38 -6.60
N ILE A 90 -10.61 9.24 -7.09
CA ILE A 90 -9.37 9.47 -6.34
C ILE A 90 -8.54 10.62 -6.93
N THR A 91 -9.06 11.34 -7.91
CA THR A 91 -8.34 12.46 -8.57
C THR A 91 -7.91 13.52 -7.55
N PHE A 92 -8.73 13.75 -6.52
CA PHE A 92 -8.42 14.69 -5.44
C PHE A 92 -7.16 14.32 -4.62
N LEU A 93 -6.71 13.07 -4.65
CA LEU A 93 -5.49 12.65 -3.93
C LEU A 93 -4.25 13.41 -4.41
N CYS A 94 -4.26 13.89 -5.66
CA CYS A 94 -3.19 14.72 -6.20
C CYS A 94 -2.94 16.01 -5.40
N GLN A 95 -4.00 16.56 -4.79
CA GLN A 95 -3.91 17.77 -3.97
C GLN A 95 -3.19 17.53 -2.62
N HIS A 96 -3.00 16.26 -2.25
CA HIS A 96 -2.30 15.86 -1.03
C HIS A 96 -0.80 15.65 -1.24
N ALA A 97 -0.31 15.72 -2.50
CA ALA A 97 1.11 15.61 -2.77
C ALA A 97 1.86 16.82 -2.19
N VAL A 98 2.94 16.55 -1.49
CA VAL A 98 3.79 17.58 -0.89
C VAL A 98 5.21 17.42 -1.43
N GLN A 99 5.83 18.55 -1.76
CA GLN A 99 7.17 18.59 -2.33
C GLN A 99 8.19 18.00 -1.35
N ASN A 100 8.97 17.01 -1.81
CA ASN A 100 10.03 16.34 -1.06
C ASN A 100 9.57 15.72 0.28
N GLN A 101 8.29 15.39 0.39
CA GLN A 101 7.71 14.73 1.56
C GLN A 101 6.73 13.65 1.17
N VAL A 102 6.83 12.49 1.80
CA VAL A 102 5.84 11.42 1.63
C VAL A 102 4.69 11.60 2.62
N LYS A 103 3.46 11.39 2.15
CA LYS A 103 2.27 11.32 2.99
C LYS A 103 1.78 9.88 3.06
N MET A 104 1.44 9.42 4.27
CA MET A 104 1.02 8.06 4.60
C MET A 104 -0.36 8.03 5.27
N ILE A 105 -0.89 6.84 5.47
CA ILE A 105 -2.14 6.64 6.22
C ILE A 105 -1.84 6.65 7.72
N GLU A 106 -2.66 7.37 8.50
CA GLU A 106 -2.73 7.17 9.94
C GLU A 106 -3.50 5.88 10.23
N ALA A 107 -2.81 4.89 10.79
CA ALA A 107 -3.37 3.57 11.06
C ALA A 107 -3.94 3.51 12.48
N HIS A 108 -5.09 4.14 12.71
CA HIS A 108 -5.77 4.19 14.01
C HIS A 108 -5.93 2.80 14.66
N TRP A 109 -6.04 1.75 13.85
CA TRP A 109 -6.17 0.37 14.33
C TRP A 109 -4.89 -0.22 14.94
N LYS A 110 -3.77 0.47 14.85
CA LYS A 110 -2.51 0.03 15.48
C LYS A 110 -2.35 0.55 16.91
N THR A 111 -3.07 1.60 17.31
CA THR A 111 -2.85 2.34 18.56
C THR A 111 -2.90 1.47 19.82
N TYR A 112 -3.82 0.51 19.89
CA TYR A 112 -3.98 -0.38 21.04
C TYR A 112 -2.91 -1.49 21.17
N LYS A 113 -2.08 -1.68 20.15
CA LYS A 113 -0.98 -2.65 20.11
C LYS A 113 0.40 -2.00 20.10
N LEU A 114 0.46 -0.67 20.20
CA LEU A 114 1.73 0.03 20.20
C LEU A 114 2.53 -0.34 21.45
N GLN A 115 3.71 -0.90 21.21
CA GLN A 115 4.76 -1.04 22.20
C GLN A 115 5.72 0.15 22.05
N GLU A 116 6.64 0.31 23.02
CA GLU A 116 7.68 1.31 22.89
C GLU A 116 8.44 1.13 21.57
N GLY A 117 8.51 2.21 20.77
CA GLY A 117 9.11 2.19 19.43
C GLY A 117 8.20 1.75 18.28
N ASP A 118 6.95 1.40 18.52
CA ASP A 118 5.97 1.21 17.46
C ASP A 118 5.35 2.56 17.03
N MET A 119 4.70 2.58 15.86
CA MET A 119 4.02 3.76 15.34
C MET A 119 2.71 3.38 14.63
N ASN A 120 1.78 4.33 14.57
CA ASN A 120 0.45 4.15 14.02
C ASN A 120 0.35 4.58 12.54
N TYR A 121 1.33 4.28 11.74
CA TYR A 121 1.34 4.58 10.30
C TYR A 121 1.19 3.30 9.46
N ASN A 122 0.71 3.50 8.22
CA ASN A 122 0.57 2.42 7.26
C ASN A 122 0.87 2.92 5.84
N SER A 123 1.67 2.16 5.11
CA SER A 123 2.15 2.46 3.76
C SER A 123 1.33 1.82 2.64
N SER A 124 0.09 1.40 2.90
CA SER A 124 -0.74 0.81 1.85
C SER A 124 -1.21 1.83 0.81
N MET A 125 -1.16 3.11 1.13
CA MET A 125 -1.33 4.22 0.20
C MET A 125 -0.33 5.33 0.55
N LEU A 126 0.42 5.80 -0.47
CA LEU A 126 1.38 6.90 -0.33
C LEU A 126 1.13 7.95 -1.41
N VAL A 127 1.44 9.21 -1.10
CA VAL A 127 1.48 10.29 -2.08
C VAL A 127 2.66 11.21 -1.83
N TRP A 128 3.33 11.65 -2.89
CA TRP A 128 4.43 12.61 -2.83
C TRP A 128 4.67 13.28 -4.18
N THR A 129 5.48 14.32 -4.19
CA THR A 129 6.11 14.89 -5.37
C THR A 129 7.54 15.33 -5.03
N GLY A 130 8.39 15.49 -6.05
CA GLY A 130 9.78 15.88 -5.87
C GLY A 130 10.71 14.70 -5.64
N ASP A 131 11.97 15.06 -5.30
CA ASP A 131 13.05 14.08 -5.14
C ASP A 131 13.09 13.51 -3.72
N LEU A 132 12.82 12.22 -3.62
CA LEU A 132 12.91 11.43 -2.39
C LEU A 132 13.98 10.32 -2.46
N THR A 133 14.93 10.42 -3.38
CA THR A 133 16.00 9.42 -3.56
C THR A 133 16.82 9.19 -2.30
N HIS A 134 16.92 10.19 -1.42
CA HIS A 134 17.58 10.04 -0.13
C HIS A 134 16.98 8.92 0.75
N ILE A 135 15.68 8.59 0.57
CA ILE A 135 15.02 7.49 1.27
C ILE A 135 15.61 6.15 0.84
N TRP A 136 15.68 5.95 -0.49
CA TRP A 136 16.27 4.75 -1.07
C TRP A 136 17.77 4.66 -0.80
N ASN A 137 18.52 5.70 -1.06
CA ASN A 137 19.97 5.73 -0.89
C ASN A 137 20.38 5.36 0.54
N LYS A 138 19.70 5.93 1.54
CA LYS A 138 19.95 5.59 2.94
C LYS A 138 19.62 4.12 3.25
N PHE A 139 18.57 3.57 2.66
CA PHE A 139 18.16 2.19 2.88
C PHE A 139 19.14 1.21 2.23
N ILE A 140 19.54 1.45 0.98
CA ILE A 140 20.34 0.53 0.19
C ILE A 140 21.81 0.47 0.61
N ASP A 141 22.26 1.44 1.39
CA ASP A 141 23.62 1.42 1.99
C ASP A 141 23.81 0.23 2.96
N ASP A 142 22.77 -0.17 3.69
CA ASP A 142 22.78 -1.34 4.58
C ASP A 142 21.36 -1.93 4.77
N PRO A 143 20.81 -2.58 3.74
CA PRO A 143 19.43 -3.07 3.79
C PRO A 143 19.22 -4.14 4.86
N GLU A 144 20.20 -5.01 5.12
CA GLU A 144 20.12 -6.05 6.15
C GLU A 144 19.93 -5.43 7.54
N TYR A 145 20.71 -4.40 7.86
CA TYR A 145 20.56 -3.67 9.12
C TYR A 145 19.15 -3.12 9.30
N TRP A 146 18.60 -2.45 8.27
CA TRP A 146 17.28 -1.86 8.36
C TRP A 146 16.16 -2.90 8.45
N MET A 147 16.29 -4.00 7.70
CA MET A 147 15.34 -5.11 7.74
C MET A 147 15.35 -5.85 9.10
N MET A 148 16.51 -5.94 9.76
CA MET A 148 16.62 -6.49 11.11
C MET A 148 16.08 -5.52 12.17
N LYS A 149 16.33 -4.23 12.01
CA LYS A 149 15.98 -3.20 13.00
C LYS A 149 14.49 -2.92 13.05
N TYR A 150 13.80 -2.94 11.91
CA TYR A 150 12.40 -2.58 11.81
C TYR A 150 11.54 -3.71 11.26
N LYS A 151 10.30 -3.82 11.77
CA LYS A 151 9.32 -4.82 11.29
C LYS A 151 8.84 -4.54 9.86
N GLY A 152 9.09 -3.35 9.31
CA GLY A 152 8.69 -2.97 7.96
C GLY A 152 8.96 -1.50 7.64
N ILE A 153 8.63 -1.12 6.40
CA ILE A 153 8.90 0.21 5.89
C ILE A 153 8.12 1.32 6.60
N ASP A 154 6.98 1.02 7.20
CA ASP A 154 6.19 1.99 7.96
C ASP A 154 7.04 2.62 9.07
N SER A 155 7.71 1.77 9.86
CA SER A 155 8.61 2.21 10.93
C SER A 155 9.85 2.91 10.36
N TYR A 156 10.44 2.38 9.29
CA TYR A 156 11.59 2.98 8.65
C TYR A 156 11.29 4.42 8.18
N LEU A 157 10.18 4.61 7.47
CA LEU A 157 9.75 5.93 7.01
C LEU A 157 9.46 6.87 8.17
N TYR A 158 8.75 6.40 9.19
CA TYR A 158 8.40 7.19 10.36
C TYR A 158 9.62 7.74 11.09
N PHE A 159 10.57 6.86 11.45
CA PHE A 159 11.72 7.26 12.27
C PHE A 159 12.80 8.04 11.51
N HIS A 160 12.83 7.94 10.18
CA HIS A 160 13.93 8.53 9.40
C HIS A 160 13.50 9.60 8.40
N HIS A 161 12.22 9.71 8.08
CA HIS A 161 11.75 10.58 6.99
C HIS A 161 10.54 11.43 7.34
N SER A 162 10.07 11.39 8.60
CA SER A 162 9.00 12.27 9.13
C SER A 162 7.80 12.41 8.18
N PRO A 163 7.13 11.31 7.79
CA PRO A 163 6.05 11.38 6.85
C PRO A 163 4.86 12.17 7.40
N LEU A 164 4.16 12.87 6.51
CA LEU A 164 2.88 13.47 6.79
C LEU A 164 1.78 12.41 6.79
N VAL A 165 0.59 12.73 7.32
CA VAL A 165 -0.57 11.85 7.28
C VAL A 165 -1.68 12.42 6.41
N PHE A 166 -2.47 11.53 5.79
CA PHE A 166 -3.70 11.92 5.12
C PHE A 166 -4.72 12.41 6.14
N PRO A 167 -5.61 13.36 5.76
CA PRO A 167 -6.76 13.67 6.58
C PRO A 167 -7.68 12.46 6.73
N LYS A 168 -8.42 12.40 7.83
CA LYS A 168 -9.47 11.39 8.04
C LYS A 168 -10.54 11.47 6.96
N GLY A 169 -11.20 10.36 6.68
CA GLY A 169 -12.30 10.31 5.72
C GLY A 169 -11.87 9.99 4.27
N ILE A 170 -10.61 9.67 4.01
CA ILE A 170 -10.12 9.24 2.69
C ILE A 170 -10.05 7.73 2.62
N VAL A 171 -9.48 7.12 3.64
CA VAL A 171 -9.17 5.68 3.70
C VAL A 171 -9.83 5.07 4.93
N TYR A 172 -10.29 3.86 4.79
CA TYR A 172 -10.74 3.04 5.90
C TYR A 172 -10.21 1.61 5.79
N SER A 173 -10.11 0.96 6.94
CA SER A 173 -9.79 -0.45 7.00
C SER A 173 -11.07 -1.28 6.97
N ARG A 174 -11.14 -2.29 6.11
CA ARG A 174 -12.27 -3.22 6.11
C ARG A 174 -12.48 -3.89 7.47
N LEU A 175 -11.38 -4.24 8.14
CA LEU A 175 -11.44 -4.92 9.45
C LEU A 175 -11.67 -3.96 10.62
N PHE A 176 -11.06 -2.77 10.58
CA PHE A 176 -10.93 -1.90 11.75
C PHE A 176 -11.76 -0.63 11.65
N GLY A 177 -12.46 -0.42 10.53
CA GLY A 177 -13.35 0.71 10.36
C GLY A 177 -12.66 2.00 9.93
N ILE A 178 -13.30 3.13 10.25
CA ILE A 178 -12.99 4.45 9.71
C ILE A 178 -12.04 5.24 10.61
N ASP A 179 -12.20 5.14 11.92
CA ASP A 179 -11.48 5.92 12.92
C ASP A 179 -11.43 5.21 14.29
N GLU A 180 -10.88 5.88 15.28
CA GLU A 180 -10.71 5.35 16.64
C GLU A 180 -12.04 5.01 17.34
N THR A 181 -13.13 5.67 16.97
CA THR A 181 -14.45 5.45 17.57
C THR A 181 -15.12 4.18 17.04
N ASN A 182 -14.72 3.77 15.84
CA ASN A 182 -15.19 2.57 15.15
C ASN A 182 -14.06 1.53 14.99
N CYS A 183 -13.04 1.62 15.84
CA CYS A 183 -11.92 0.69 15.82
C CYS A 183 -12.29 -0.61 16.55
N TRP A 184 -12.16 -1.72 15.85
CA TRP A 184 -12.34 -3.06 16.41
C TRP A 184 -11.01 -3.64 16.84
N SER A 185 -10.97 -4.23 18.02
CA SER A 185 -9.79 -4.95 18.47
C SER A 185 -9.69 -6.31 17.76
N TYR A 186 -8.47 -6.85 17.66
CA TYR A 186 -8.26 -8.20 17.11
C TYR A 186 -8.99 -9.30 17.91
N ASP A 187 -9.39 -9.00 19.12
CA ASP A 187 -10.04 -9.94 20.04
C ASP A 187 -11.57 -9.89 19.97
N GLN A 188 -12.12 -8.99 19.15
CA GLN A 188 -13.57 -8.88 18.94
C GLN A 188 -13.94 -9.28 17.51
N PRO A 189 -15.08 -9.97 17.31
CA PRO A 189 -15.54 -10.31 15.97
C PRO A 189 -15.83 -9.03 15.18
N CYS A 190 -15.03 -8.81 14.14
CA CYS A 190 -15.14 -7.63 13.29
C CYS A 190 -16.42 -7.73 12.45
N ARG A 191 -17.24 -6.68 12.49
CA ARG A 191 -18.21 -6.45 11.43
C ARG A 191 -17.49 -5.78 10.27
N PRO A 192 -17.60 -6.29 9.03
CA PRO A 192 -16.96 -5.67 7.89
C PRO A 192 -17.53 -4.27 7.66
N TYR A 193 -16.69 -3.26 7.75
CA TYR A 193 -17.03 -1.87 7.38
C TYR A 193 -16.92 -1.64 5.87
N PHE A 194 -17.36 -2.64 5.11
CA PHE A 194 -17.17 -2.62 3.68
C PHE A 194 -17.97 -1.54 2.94
N ASP A 195 -19.12 -1.17 3.49
CA ASP A 195 -20.04 -0.20 2.90
C ASP A 195 -19.79 1.25 3.32
N ALA A 196 -18.64 1.53 3.97
CA ALA A 196 -18.29 2.91 4.26
C ALA A 196 -18.25 3.72 2.98
N ASP A 197 -18.86 4.90 3.00
CA ASP A 197 -18.96 5.81 1.86
C ASP A 197 -17.66 6.60 1.61
N LEU A 198 -16.53 5.92 1.66
CA LEU A 198 -15.18 6.45 1.47
C LEU A 198 -14.53 5.89 0.20
N PRO A 199 -13.65 6.67 -0.46
CA PRO A 199 -13.10 6.29 -1.76
C PRO A 199 -12.15 5.10 -1.73
N VAL A 200 -11.41 4.89 -0.64
CA VAL A 200 -10.36 3.87 -0.55
C VAL A 200 -10.57 2.95 0.64
N CYS A 201 -10.62 1.65 0.37
CA CYS A 201 -10.71 0.59 1.37
C CYS A 201 -9.43 -0.25 1.39
N ILE A 202 -8.86 -0.46 2.58
CA ILE A 202 -7.72 -1.36 2.76
C ILE A 202 -8.21 -2.71 3.28
N PHE A 203 -7.83 -3.79 2.60
CA PHE A 203 -8.10 -5.15 3.00
C PHE A 203 -6.94 -5.71 3.83
N ASN A 204 -6.86 -5.28 5.08
CA ASN A 204 -5.90 -5.82 6.05
C ASN A 204 -6.27 -7.27 6.41
N GLY A 205 -5.31 -7.99 6.99
CA GLY A 205 -5.61 -9.28 7.62
C GLY A 205 -5.41 -10.51 6.75
N TRP A 206 -4.72 -10.36 5.59
CA TRP A 206 -4.28 -11.51 4.82
C TRP A 206 -3.42 -12.43 5.68
N ARG A 207 -3.85 -13.70 5.82
CA ARG A 207 -3.12 -14.74 6.55
C ARG A 207 -2.60 -15.77 5.56
N ARG A 208 -1.42 -16.33 5.83
CA ARG A 208 -0.95 -17.49 5.10
C ARG A 208 -1.64 -18.72 5.67
N ASP A 209 -2.40 -19.41 4.83
CA ASP A 209 -2.88 -20.75 5.15
C ASP A 209 -1.71 -21.73 4.99
N THR A 210 -1.19 -22.21 6.11
CA THR A 210 -0.05 -23.13 6.14
C THR A 210 -0.39 -24.52 5.59
N LEU A 211 -1.65 -24.90 5.60
CA LEU A 211 -2.10 -26.20 5.11
C LEU A 211 -2.14 -26.23 3.57
N ASN A 212 -2.61 -25.14 2.96
CA ASN A 212 -2.79 -25.05 1.51
C ASN A 212 -1.74 -24.18 0.83
N ASN A 213 -0.79 -23.62 1.56
CA ASN A 213 0.23 -22.69 1.10
C ASN A 213 -0.32 -21.48 0.32
N LYS A 214 -1.49 -21.00 0.71
CA LYS A 214 -2.16 -19.85 0.09
C LYS A 214 -2.27 -18.70 1.08
N TYR A 215 -2.31 -17.48 0.54
CA TYR A 215 -2.70 -16.30 1.31
C TYR A 215 -4.22 -16.15 1.24
N LEU A 216 -4.85 -16.13 2.40
CA LEU A 216 -6.29 -15.96 2.52
C LEU A 216 -6.59 -14.71 3.35
N LEU A 217 -7.59 -13.95 2.92
CA LEU A 217 -8.32 -13.08 3.83
C LEU A 217 -9.06 -13.95 4.85
N ASP A 218 -9.39 -13.41 6.02
CA ASP A 218 -10.32 -14.10 6.90
C ASP A 218 -11.62 -14.42 6.14
N ASN A 219 -12.34 -15.45 6.58
CA ASN A 219 -13.46 -16.03 5.84
C ASN A 219 -14.52 -15.02 5.37
N ASN A 220 -14.70 -13.90 6.08
CA ASN A 220 -15.66 -12.86 5.69
C ASN A 220 -15.05 -11.84 4.73
N GLY A 221 -13.73 -11.59 4.82
CA GLY A 221 -13.03 -10.63 4.00
C GLY A 221 -12.78 -11.07 2.57
N TYR A 222 -12.60 -12.35 2.36
CA TYR A 222 -12.37 -12.89 1.02
C TYR A 222 -13.58 -12.71 0.10
N GLN A 223 -14.78 -12.97 0.62
CA GLN A 223 -16.02 -12.80 -0.17
C GLN A 223 -16.24 -11.35 -0.58
N ASP A 224 -16.04 -10.39 0.34
CA ASP A 224 -16.20 -8.98 0.05
C ASP A 224 -15.18 -8.50 -0.99
N TYR A 225 -13.94 -8.94 -0.89
CA TYR A 225 -12.87 -8.61 -1.82
C TYR A 225 -13.16 -9.13 -3.23
N GLU A 226 -13.61 -10.39 -3.36
CA GLU A 226 -13.99 -10.98 -4.64
C GLU A 226 -15.21 -10.28 -5.27
N ILE A 227 -16.23 -9.94 -4.49
CA ILE A 227 -17.42 -9.22 -4.98
C ILE A 227 -17.04 -7.87 -5.59
N TYR A 228 -16.12 -7.15 -4.96
CA TYR A 228 -15.66 -5.87 -5.50
C TYR A 228 -14.81 -6.03 -6.76
N TRP A 229 -14.05 -7.07 -6.79
CA TRP A 229 -13.17 -7.34 -7.90
C TRP A 229 -13.88 -7.88 -9.13
N SER A 230 -15.08 -8.40 -8.97
CA SER A 230 -15.91 -8.89 -10.07
C SER A 230 -16.79 -7.80 -10.71
N LYS A 231 -16.88 -6.62 -10.13
CA LYS A 231 -17.62 -5.46 -10.66
C LYS A 231 -16.72 -4.51 -11.44
#